data_dab2bbb2fe7606482b72594804aab4a8
#
_entry.id   dab2bbb2fe7606482b72594804aab4a8
#
_cell.length_a   1.000
_cell.length_b   1.000
_cell.length_c   1.000
_cell.angle_alpha   90.00
_cell.angle_beta   90.00
_cell.angle_gamma   90.00
#
_symmetry.space_group_name_H-M   'P 1'
#
loop_
_entity.id
_entity.type
_entity.pdbx_description
1 polymer ?
#
loop_
_entity_poly.entity_id
_entity_poly.type
_entity_poly.pdbx_seq_one_letter_code
_entity_poly.pdbx_strand_id
1 'polypeptide(L)'
;MSKELLVDYLPFEVKTEQINESLKENNGKLIVKGVLQRAEAKNQNGRVYPREVLVREAKKYTTTYIKERRAMGELDHPDSSVVNLQNVSHNIKEMHWLGDDLLGTVEVLGTPSGNILKELFKAGIKLGISSRGMGSVETIGEAEDGEPTTQVQPDFELIAFDFVSNPSTQGAFMYPMNESVDRQNPVGRTCGTYCKAEDMINKIIRGE
;
A
#
# COMPACT_ATOMS: atom_id res chain seq x y z
N MET A 1 -10.66 24.96 7.94
CA MET A 1 -9.47 24.22 8.39
C MET A 1 -8.43 24.28 7.26
N SER A 2 -7.15 24.46 7.60
CA SER A 2 -6.08 24.45 6.60
C SER A 2 -5.81 23.01 6.17
N LYS A 3 -5.62 22.79 4.86
CA LYS A 3 -5.12 21.50 4.35
C LYS A 3 -3.64 21.35 4.72
N GLU A 4 -3.24 20.17 5.16
CA GLU A 4 -1.87 19.81 5.47
C GLU A 4 -1.44 18.57 4.69
N LEU A 5 -0.13 18.35 4.59
CA LEU A 5 0.44 17.15 3.97
C LEU A 5 0.31 15.98 4.94
N LEU A 6 -0.46 14.96 4.56
CA LEU A 6 -0.66 13.75 5.33
C LEU A 6 0.19 12.63 4.74
N VAL A 7 1.03 12.05 5.58
CA VAL A 7 1.99 10.99 5.23
C VAL A 7 1.81 9.84 6.21
N ASP A 8 1.50 8.64 5.71
CA ASP A 8 1.19 7.48 6.53
C ASP A 8 1.84 6.20 6.00
N TYR A 9 2.48 5.46 6.86
CA TYR A 9 3.46 4.40 6.59
C TYR A 9 3.03 2.96 6.96
N LEU A 10 3.64 1.93 6.31
CA LEU A 10 3.41 0.50 6.54
C LEU A 10 4.66 -0.40 6.35
N PRO A 11 5.02 -1.33 7.28
CA PRO A 11 6.24 -2.15 7.21
C PRO A 11 6.20 -3.37 6.28
N PHE A 12 7.38 -3.85 5.78
CA PHE A 12 7.51 -4.86 4.73
C PHE A 12 8.67 -5.86 4.89
N GLU A 13 8.46 -7.12 4.49
CA GLU A 13 9.49 -8.16 4.39
C GLU A 13 9.33 -8.98 3.09
N VAL A 14 10.40 -9.03 2.25
CA VAL A 14 10.42 -9.82 1.01
C VAL A 14 11.47 -10.92 1.11
N LYS A 15 11.10 -12.15 0.73
CA LYS A 15 12.08 -13.25 0.61
C LYS A 15 12.80 -13.16 -0.74
N THR A 16 14.12 -13.39 -0.74
CA THR A 16 14.96 -13.32 -1.94
C THR A 16 14.50 -14.28 -3.06
N GLU A 17 13.97 -15.46 -2.70
CA GLU A 17 13.43 -16.42 -3.64
C GLU A 17 12.25 -15.84 -4.43
N GLN A 18 11.34 -15.16 -3.76
CA GLN A 18 10.17 -14.53 -4.36
C GLN A 18 10.55 -13.40 -5.32
N ILE A 19 11.62 -12.65 -5.00
CA ILE A 19 12.15 -11.60 -5.90
C ILE A 19 12.68 -12.23 -7.18
N ASN A 20 13.48 -13.29 -7.07
CA ASN A 20 14.07 -13.97 -8.21
C ASN A 20 12.99 -14.60 -9.12
N GLU A 21 11.95 -15.20 -8.53
CA GLU A 21 10.78 -15.69 -9.26
C GLU A 21 10.04 -14.56 -9.98
N SER A 22 9.72 -13.47 -9.29
CA SER A 22 9.04 -12.32 -9.89
C SER A 22 9.82 -11.76 -11.08
N LEU A 23 11.15 -11.63 -10.96
CA LEU A 23 12.00 -11.17 -12.04
C LEU A 23 12.02 -12.14 -13.25
N LYS A 24 12.03 -13.45 -12.99
CA LYS A 24 12.01 -14.48 -14.02
C LYS A 24 10.68 -14.51 -14.77
N GLU A 25 9.57 -14.47 -14.06
CA GLU A 25 8.22 -14.58 -14.64
C GLU A 25 7.78 -13.28 -15.34
N ASN A 26 8.27 -12.13 -14.92
CA ASN A 26 7.89 -10.82 -15.46
C ASN A 26 8.95 -10.22 -16.40
N ASN A 27 9.75 -11.04 -17.09
CA ASN A 27 10.76 -10.59 -18.07
C ASN A 27 11.75 -9.57 -17.48
N GLY A 28 12.25 -9.81 -16.26
CA GLY A 28 13.19 -8.93 -15.56
C GLY A 28 12.57 -7.75 -14.83
N LYS A 29 11.25 -7.58 -14.86
CA LYS A 29 10.53 -6.58 -14.08
C LYS A 29 10.24 -7.12 -12.69
N LEU A 30 10.50 -6.33 -11.67
CA LEU A 30 10.08 -6.65 -10.30
C LEU A 30 8.67 -6.11 -10.08
N ILE A 31 7.73 -7.01 -9.84
CA ILE A 31 6.35 -6.69 -9.49
C ILE A 31 6.10 -7.18 -8.07
N VAL A 32 5.59 -6.30 -7.22
CA VAL A 32 5.29 -6.57 -5.81
C VAL A 32 3.83 -6.27 -5.52
N LYS A 33 3.26 -6.96 -4.54
CA LYS A 33 1.88 -6.75 -4.08
C LYS A 33 1.83 -6.57 -2.57
N GLY A 34 0.87 -5.80 -2.10
CA GLY A 34 0.60 -5.64 -0.68
C GLY A 34 -0.46 -4.59 -0.40
N VAL A 35 -0.66 -4.33 0.89
CA VAL A 35 -1.59 -3.29 1.34
C VAL A 35 -0.96 -1.92 1.10
N LEU A 36 -1.67 -1.03 0.44
CA LEU A 36 -1.27 0.37 0.22
C LEU A 36 -1.79 1.28 1.33
N GLN A 37 -3.00 1.00 1.84
CA GLN A 37 -3.66 1.79 2.88
C GLN A 37 -4.74 0.94 3.56
N ARG A 38 -5.13 1.33 4.79
CA ARG A 38 -6.21 0.70 5.55
C ARG A 38 -7.23 1.75 5.97
N ALA A 39 -8.51 1.45 5.76
CA ALA A 39 -9.62 2.25 6.25
C ALA A 39 -9.98 1.90 7.70
N GLU A 40 -10.64 2.82 8.40
CA GLU A 40 -11.27 2.64 9.71
C GLU A 40 -10.31 2.22 10.85
N ALA A 41 -8.99 2.19 10.60
CA ALA A 41 -8.00 1.82 11.61
C ALA A 41 -7.08 3.01 11.93
N LYS A 42 -6.80 3.22 13.22
CA LYS A 42 -5.81 4.19 13.67
C LYS A 42 -4.43 3.74 13.22
N ASN A 43 -3.74 4.59 12.50
CA ASN A 43 -2.36 4.36 12.09
C ASN A 43 -1.34 4.87 13.12
N GLN A 44 -0.03 4.72 12.84
CA GLN A 44 1.02 5.14 13.77
C GLN A 44 1.10 6.67 13.98
N ASN A 45 0.51 7.45 13.08
CA ASN A 45 0.41 8.91 13.23
C ASN A 45 -0.87 9.34 13.94
N GLY A 46 -1.61 8.42 14.54
CA GLY A 46 -2.86 8.71 15.23
C GLY A 46 -4.04 9.01 14.29
N ARG A 47 -3.91 8.78 12.98
CA ARG A 47 -4.94 9.11 11.99
C ARG A 47 -5.82 7.93 11.65
N VAL A 48 -7.12 8.22 11.49
CA VAL A 48 -8.12 7.29 10.96
C VAL A 48 -8.64 7.84 9.63
N TYR A 49 -8.65 6.99 8.61
CA TYR A 49 -9.20 7.31 7.30
C TYR A 49 -10.59 6.69 7.16
N PRO A 50 -11.67 7.49 7.04
CA PRO A 50 -12.99 6.95 6.76
C PRO A 50 -13.00 6.18 5.44
N ARG A 51 -13.66 5.02 5.45
CA ARG A 51 -13.70 4.14 4.28
C ARG A 51 -14.26 4.84 3.04
N GLU A 52 -15.29 5.65 3.18
CA GLU A 52 -15.90 6.39 2.07
C GLU A 52 -14.92 7.38 1.42
N VAL A 53 -14.08 8.04 2.21
CA VAL A 53 -13.04 8.98 1.74
C VAL A 53 -12.00 8.21 0.92
N LEU A 54 -11.46 7.09 1.46
CA LEU A 54 -10.49 6.30 0.75
C LEU A 54 -11.06 5.61 -0.49
N VAL A 55 -12.29 5.11 -0.47
CA VAL A 55 -12.94 4.51 -1.65
C VAL A 55 -13.08 5.53 -2.77
N ARG A 56 -13.51 6.74 -2.45
CA ARG A 56 -13.61 7.86 -3.41
C ARG A 56 -12.25 8.17 -4.03
N GLU A 57 -11.22 8.34 -3.19
CA GLU A 57 -9.88 8.70 -3.66
C GLU A 57 -9.20 7.57 -4.43
N ALA A 58 -9.34 6.32 -3.99
CA ALA A 58 -8.84 5.16 -4.73
C ALA A 58 -9.48 5.04 -6.13
N LYS A 59 -10.80 5.29 -6.23
CA LYS A 59 -11.50 5.33 -7.53
C LYS A 59 -10.99 6.46 -8.42
N LYS A 60 -10.83 7.67 -7.86
CA LYS A 60 -10.27 8.84 -8.56
C LYS A 60 -8.84 8.54 -9.03
N TYR A 61 -7.99 8.01 -8.15
CA TYR A 61 -6.60 7.67 -8.44
C TYR A 61 -6.51 6.61 -9.55
N THR A 62 -7.36 5.57 -9.48
CA THR A 62 -7.42 4.53 -10.52
C THR A 62 -7.79 5.10 -11.88
N THR A 63 -8.82 5.95 -11.93
CA THR A 63 -9.30 6.50 -13.22
C THR A 63 -8.37 7.55 -13.81
N THR A 64 -7.70 8.34 -12.97
CA THR A 64 -6.88 9.48 -13.39
C THR A 64 -5.43 9.09 -13.64
N TYR A 65 -4.87 8.17 -12.81
CA TYR A 65 -3.43 7.90 -12.83
C TYR A 65 -3.11 6.46 -13.27
N ILE A 66 -3.78 5.44 -12.71
CA ILE A 66 -3.45 4.04 -13.04
C ILE A 66 -3.80 3.72 -14.49
N LYS A 67 -5.00 4.09 -14.96
CA LYS A 67 -5.43 3.83 -16.35
C LYS A 67 -4.53 4.50 -17.37
N GLU A 68 -3.98 5.66 -17.04
CA GLU A 68 -3.05 6.41 -17.89
C GLU A 68 -1.58 6.02 -17.69
N ARG A 69 -1.30 5.01 -16.83
CA ARG A 69 0.04 4.53 -16.48
C ARG A 69 0.98 5.62 -15.94
N ARG A 70 0.45 6.56 -15.18
CA ARG A 70 1.18 7.65 -14.53
C ARG A 70 1.00 7.69 -13.01
N ALA A 71 0.58 6.57 -12.40
CA ALA A 71 0.47 6.38 -10.96
C ALA A 71 1.85 6.15 -10.34
N MET A 72 2.77 7.10 -10.55
CA MET A 72 4.15 7.03 -10.13
C MET A 72 4.29 7.37 -8.64
N GLY A 73 5.25 6.71 -7.98
CA GLY A 73 5.67 7.00 -6.63
C GLY A 73 7.19 7.10 -6.51
N GLU A 74 7.64 7.72 -5.44
CA GLU A 74 9.04 8.02 -5.19
C GLU A 74 9.68 7.02 -4.24
N LEU A 75 11.01 6.99 -4.24
CA LEU A 75 11.79 6.38 -3.19
C LEU A 75 12.05 7.47 -2.15
N ASP A 76 11.56 7.20 -0.92
CA ASP A 76 11.47 8.15 0.18
C ASP A 76 10.40 9.24 -0.01
N HIS A 77 10.00 9.89 1.08
CA HIS A 77 8.98 10.93 1.06
C HIS A 77 9.59 12.30 0.82
N PRO A 78 9.17 13.01 -0.25
CA PRO A 78 9.45 14.44 -0.35
C PRO A 78 8.46 15.26 0.48
N ASP A 79 8.90 16.41 0.99
CA ASP A 79 8.05 17.46 1.55
C ASP A 79 7.31 18.24 0.45
N SER A 80 6.69 17.51 -0.48
CA SER A 80 6.07 18.09 -1.67
C SER A 80 4.77 17.39 -2.04
N SER A 81 3.80 18.16 -2.49
CA SER A 81 2.57 17.63 -3.10
C SER A 81 2.73 17.22 -4.57
N VAL A 82 3.90 17.43 -5.17
CA VAL A 82 4.19 17.09 -6.57
C VAL A 82 5.21 15.96 -6.60
N VAL A 83 4.96 14.95 -7.46
CA VAL A 83 5.89 13.85 -7.70
C VAL A 83 7.12 14.35 -8.43
N ASN A 84 8.31 14.15 -7.84
CA ASN A 84 9.58 14.48 -8.46
C ASN A 84 10.04 13.32 -9.36
N LEU A 85 10.04 13.54 -10.67
CA LEU A 85 10.39 12.51 -11.66
C LEU A 85 11.82 11.97 -11.51
N GLN A 86 12.74 12.71 -10.90
CA GLN A 86 14.10 12.23 -10.63
C GLN A 86 14.13 11.13 -9.56
N ASN A 87 13.17 11.14 -8.63
CA ASN A 87 13.08 10.19 -7.53
C ASN A 87 12.09 9.06 -7.78
N VAL A 88 11.41 9.04 -8.92
CA VAL A 88 10.44 8.00 -9.26
C VAL A 88 11.12 6.63 -9.25
N SER A 89 10.58 5.72 -8.45
CA SER A 89 11.08 4.37 -8.27
C SER A 89 10.12 3.29 -8.77
N HIS A 90 8.82 3.59 -8.85
CA HIS A 90 7.79 2.60 -9.16
C HIS A 90 6.54 3.23 -9.78
N ASN A 91 5.62 2.37 -10.23
CA ASN A 91 4.31 2.75 -10.73
C ASN A 91 3.25 1.76 -10.23
N ILE A 92 2.14 2.25 -9.70
CA ILE A 92 1.00 1.43 -9.29
C ILE A 92 0.27 0.95 -10.53
N LYS A 93 0.10 -0.38 -10.67
CA LYS A 93 -0.57 -0.99 -11.84
C LYS A 93 -2.05 -1.19 -11.63
N GLU A 94 -2.43 -1.58 -10.43
CA GLU A 94 -3.83 -1.82 -10.06
C GLU A 94 -4.04 -1.70 -8.56
N MET A 95 -5.28 -1.46 -8.15
CA MET A 95 -5.72 -1.44 -6.77
C MET A 95 -7.07 -2.14 -6.64
N HIS A 96 -7.28 -2.85 -5.53
CA HIS A 96 -8.57 -3.46 -5.18
C HIS A 96 -8.75 -3.51 -3.66
N TRP A 97 -9.99 -3.60 -3.23
CA TRP A 97 -10.35 -3.70 -1.83
C TRP A 97 -10.46 -5.15 -1.36
N LEU A 98 -9.94 -5.43 -0.17
CA LEU A 98 -10.18 -6.67 0.56
C LEU A 98 -10.53 -6.30 2.02
N GLY A 99 -11.81 -6.36 2.37
CA GLY A 99 -12.27 -5.79 3.63
C GLY A 99 -11.95 -4.29 3.69
N ASP A 100 -11.26 -3.85 4.73
CA ASP A 100 -10.83 -2.47 4.92
C ASP A 100 -9.42 -2.19 4.38
N ASP A 101 -8.76 -3.19 3.81
CA ASP A 101 -7.44 -3.05 3.20
C ASP A 101 -7.57 -2.69 1.71
N LEU A 102 -6.91 -1.61 1.30
CA LEU A 102 -6.67 -1.27 -0.09
C LEU A 102 -5.38 -1.94 -0.53
N LEU A 103 -5.50 -2.99 -1.34
CA LEU A 103 -4.38 -3.75 -1.89
C LEU A 103 -3.93 -3.14 -3.22
N GLY A 104 -2.62 -3.21 -3.51
CA GLY A 104 -2.06 -2.75 -4.77
C GLY A 104 -1.03 -3.69 -5.37
N THR A 105 -0.95 -3.65 -6.70
CA THR A 105 0.12 -4.25 -7.49
C THR A 105 1.04 -3.14 -8.00
N VAL A 106 2.32 -3.25 -7.74
CA VAL A 106 3.33 -2.21 -7.96
C VAL A 106 4.44 -2.75 -8.85
N GLU A 107 4.72 -2.07 -9.96
CA GLU A 107 5.88 -2.34 -10.82
C GLU A 107 7.05 -1.44 -10.41
N VAL A 108 8.17 -2.04 -9.99
CA VAL A 108 9.43 -1.33 -9.76
C VAL A 108 10.05 -0.98 -11.11
N LEU A 109 10.32 0.30 -11.33
CA LEU A 109 10.81 0.82 -12.60
C LEU A 109 12.33 0.73 -12.72
N GLY A 110 12.85 0.74 -13.95
CA GLY A 110 14.30 0.78 -14.25
C GLY A 110 14.93 2.18 -14.12
N THR A 111 14.36 3.07 -13.33
CA THR A 111 14.93 4.39 -13.00
C THR A 111 16.08 4.25 -12.00
N PRO A 112 16.93 5.26 -11.80
CA PRO A 112 17.97 5.22 -10.76
C PRO A 112 17.41 4.85 -9.37
N SER A 113 16.33 5.52 -8.93
CA SER A 113 15.67 5.24 -7.65
C SER A 113 14.99 3.88 -7.62
N GLY A 114 14.40 3.42 -8.75
CA GLY A 114 13.83 2.09 -8.86
C GLY A 114 14.88 0.98 -8.82
N ASN A 115 16.08 1.21 -9.36
CA ASN A 115 17.18 0.26 -9.24
C ASN A 115 17.69 0.18 -7.80
N ILE A 116 17.78 1.30 -7.07
CA ILE A 116 18.10 1.30 -5.63
C ILE A 116 17.05 0.48 -4.88
N LEU A 117 15.76 0.75 -5.09
CA LEU A 117 14.64 0.04 -4.48
C LEU A 117 14.72 -1.48 -4.74
N LYS A 118 15.01 -1.87 -5.98
CA LYS A 118 15.18 -3.27 -6.39
C LYS A 118 16.34 -3.96 -5.66
N GLU A 119 17.48 -3.29 -5.52
CA GLU A 119 18.64 -3.85 -4.80
C GLU A 119 18.41 -3.93 -3.29
N LEU A 120 17.67 -2.97 -2.70
CA LEU A 120 17.25 -3.06 -1.30
C LEU A 120 16.36 -4.28 -1.06
N PHE A 121 15.39 -4.53 -1.93
CA PHE A 121 14.55 -5.74 -1.85
C PHE A 121 15.38 -7.02 -1.99
N LYS A 122 16.31 -7.09 -2.95
CA LYS A 122 17.21 -8.24 -3.12
C LYS A 122 18.10 -8.50 -1.91
N ALA A 123 18.51 -7.43 -1.22
CA ALA A 123 19.28 -7.51 0.02
C ALA A 123 18.44 -7.92 1.24
N GLY A 124 17.12 -8.15 1.06
CA GLY A 124 16.21 -8.51 2.15
C GLY A 124 15.90 -7.34 3.10
N ILE A 125 16.13 -6.11 2.66
CA ILE A 125 15.82 -4.91 3.46
C ILE A 125 14.30 -4.76 3.54
N LYS A 126 13.79 -4.60 4.75
CA LYS A 126 12.38 -4.33 5.01
C LYS A 126 12.07 -2.87 4.66
N LEU A 127 11.14 -2.69 3.75
CA LEU A 127 10.64 -1.39 3.33
C LEU A 127 9.13 -1.34 3.49
N GLY A 128 8.59 -0.16 3.56
CA GLY A 128 7.15 0.04 3.54
C GLY A 128 6.70 0.85 2.35
N ILE A 129 5.39 0.90 2.17
CA ILE A 129 4.75 1.83 1.26
C ILE A 129 3.88 2.79 2.08
N SER A 130 3.78 4.00 1.64
CA SER A 130 3.10 5.06 2.35
C SER A 130 2.23 5.87 1.41
N SER A 131 1.02 6.19 1.84
CA SER A 131 0.18 7.14 1.10
C SER A 131 0.61 8.57 1.41
N ARG A 132 0.65 9.39 0.37
CA ARG A 132 0.87 10.83 0.43
C ARG A 132 -0.34 11.54 -0.15
N GLY A 133 -0.91 12.48 0.60
CA GLY A 133 -2.08 13.24 0.19
C GLY A 133 -2.17 14.59 0.87
N MET A 134 -3.13 15.39 0.44
CA MET A 134 -3.47 16.68 1.03
C MET A 134 -4.88 16.63 1.60
N GLY A 135 -5.07 17.08 2.83
CA GLY A 135 -6.38 17.11 3.46
C GLY A 135 -6.35 17.78 4.82
N SER A 136 -7.50 18.03 5.38
CA SER A 136 -7.64 18.47 6.78
C SER A 136 -7.92 17.27 7.69
N VAL A 137 -7.60 17.44 8.97
CA VAL A 137 -7.87 16.44 10.01
C VAL A 137 -8.65 17.09 11.15
N GLU A 138 -9.46 16.30 11.84
CA GLU A 138 -10.21 16.70 13.01
C GLU A 138 -9.95 15.73 14.16
N THR A 139 -9.73 16.25 15.37
CA THR A 139 -9.54 15.40 16.55
C THR A 139 -10.89 14.80 16.96
N ILE A 140 -10.94 13.46 17.00
CA ILE A 140 -12.16 12.72 17.34
C ILE A 140 -12.11 12.05 18.72
N GLY A 141 -10.95 12.07 19.38
CA GLY A 141 -10.76 11.50 20.72
C GLY A 141 -9.29 11.38 21.09
N GLU A 142 -9.06 10.82 22.27
CA GLU A 142 -7.75 10.42 22.76
C GLU A 142 -7.72 8.90 22.89
N ALA A 143 -6.59 8.29 22.57
CA ALA A 143 -6.36 6.87 22.83
C ALA A 143 -6.08 6.65 24.33
N GLU A 144 -6.08 5.38 24.77
CA GLU A 144 -5.76 5.02 26.16
C GLU A 144 -4.34 5.45 26.60
N ASP A 145 -3.43 5.67 25.64
CA ASP A 145 -2.07 6.18 25.82
C ASP A 145 -2.00 7.73 25.93
N GLY A 146 -3.13 8.42 25.83
CA GLY A 146 -3.22 9.88 25.86
C GLY A 146 -2.88 10.58 24.51
N GLU A 147 -2.56 9.80 23.47
CA GLU A 147 -2.28 10.36 22.14
C GLU A 147 -3.58 10.71 21.41
N PRO A 148 -3.66 11.90 20.77
CA PRO A 148 -4.87 12.30 20.05
C PRO A 148 -5.14 11.37 18.88
N THR A 149 -6.41 11.01 18.70
CA THR A 149 -6.87 10.34 17.50
C THR A 149 -7.52 11.36 16.59
N THR A 150 -7.02 11.46 15.35
CA THR A 150 -7.52 12.38 14.35
C THR A 150 -8.19 11.65 13.20
N GLN A 151 -9.26 12.20 12.67
CA GLN A 151 -9.97 11.68 11.50
C GLN A 151 -9.68 12.55 10.29
N VAL A 152 -9.29 11.92 9.21
CA VAL A 152 -9.09 12.58 7.92
C VAL A 152 -10.43 13.01 7.35
N GLN A 153 -10.51 14.28 6.91
CA GLN A 153 -11.76 14.87 6.47
C GLN A 153 -12.06 14.59 4.99
N PRO A 154 -13.32 14.82 4.54
CA PRO A 154 -13.74 14.57 3.15
C PRO A 154 -13.00 15.39 2.09
N ASP A 155 -12.24 16.43 2.47
CA ASP A 155 -11.41 17.23 1.54
C ASP A 155 -10.07 16.58 1.20
N PHE A 156 -9.81 15.36 1.70
CA PHE A 156 -8.61 14.58 1.39
C PHE A 156 -8.48 14.29 -0.10
N GLU A 157 -7.28 14.48 -0.63
CA GLU A 157 -6.88 14.16 -2.00
C GLU A 157 -5.63 13.29 -1.99
N LEU A 158 -5.73 12.08 -2.53
CA LEU A 158 -4.60 11.15 -2.68
C LEU A 158 -3.69 11.61 -3.82
N ILE A 159 -2.39 11.76 -3.53
CA ILE A 159 -1.38 12.22 -4.49
C ILE A 159 -0.56 11.04 -5.01
N ALA A 160 0.03 10.24 -4.12
CA ALA A 160 0.93 9.15 -4.48
C ALA A 160 1.01 8.10 -3.37
N PHE A 161 1.62 6.97 -3.70
CA PHE A 161 2.15 6.00 -2.75
C PHE A 161 3.66 5.95 -2.95
N ASP A 162 4.45 6.08 -1.87
CA ASP A 162 5.91 6.17 -1.91
C ASP A 162 6.54 5.03 -1.12
N PHE A 163 7.68 4.45 -1.57
CA PHE A 163 8.41 3.47 -0.78
C PHE A 163 9.32 4.16 0.25
N VAL A 164 9.27 3.69 1.48
CA VAL A 164 9.93 4.31 2.63
C VAL A 164 10.57 3.29 3.55
N SER A 165 11.57 3.73 4.32
CA SER A 165 12.30 2.87 5.25
C SER A 165 11.54 2.59 6.54
N ASN A 166 10.67 3.51 6.98
CA ASN A 166 9.91 3.38 8.23
C ASN A 166 8.43 3.74 8.03
N PRO A 167 7.58 2.74 7.90
CA PRO A 167 6.16 2.93 7.62
C PRO A 167 5.29 3.16 8.86
N SER A 168 4.27 4.05 8.82
CA SER A 168 3.39 4.40 9.95
C SER A 168 2.09 3.60 10.06
N THR A 169 1.68 2.84 9.07
CA THR A 169 0.50 1.97 9.18
C THR A 169 0.89 0.53 9.55
N GLN A 170 0.24 -0.09 10.54
CA GLN A 170 0.54 -1.45 10.96
C GLN A 170 0.16 -2.49 9.90
N GLY A 171 1.12 -3.34 9.48
CA GLY A 171 0.88 -4.58 8.74
C GLY A 171 0.76 -4.50 7.22
N ALA A 172 1.10 -3.40 6.56
CA ALA A 172 1.14 -3.36 5.10
C ALA A 172 2.54 -3.63 4.55
N PHE A 173 2.62 -4.76 3.88
CA PHE A 173 3.84 -5.27 3.27
C PHE A 173 3.60 -5.54 1.80
N MET A 174 4.60 -5.27 0.94
CA MET A 174 4.59 -5.65 -0.46
C MET A 174 5.32 -6.98 -0.64
N TYR A 175 4.73 -7.88 -1.41
CA TYR A 175 5.35 -9.16 -1.75
C TYR A 175 5.63 -9.24 -3.25
N PRO A 176 6.72 -9.88 -3.68
CA PRO A 176 6.91 -10.21 -5.07
C PRO A 176 5.76 -11.09 -5.56
N MET A 177 5.27 -10.76 -6.73
CA MET A 177 4.16 -11.48 -7.34
C MET A 177 4.68 -12.70 -8.09
N ASN A 178 4.11 -13.86 -7.78
CA ASN A 178 4.26 -15.08 -8.52
C ASN A 178 2.89 -15.52 -9.05
N GLU A 179 2.67 -15.51 -10.36
CA GLU A 179 1.36 -15.81 -10.95
C GLU A 179 0.85 -17.22 -10.59
N SER A 180 1.74 -18.15 -10.28
CA SER A 180 1.38 -19.52 -9.91
C SER A 180 0.86 -19.67 -8.48
N VAL A 181 1.20 -18.74 -7.56
CA VAL A 181 0.81 -18.80 -6.13
C VAL A 181 -0.43 -17.94 -5.84
N ASP A 182 -0.63 -16.86 -6.59
CA ASP A 182 -1.70 -15.88 -6.33
C ASP A 182 -3.12 -16.40 -6.57
N ARG A 183 -3.29 -17.49 -7.32
CA ARG A 183 -4.63 -18.11 -7.52
C ARG A 183 -5.16 -18.85 -6.29
N GLN A 184 -4.30 -19.15 -5.31
CA GLN A 184 -4.68 -19.90 -4.10
C GLN A 184 -4.62 -19.08 -2.81
N ASN A 185 -3.95 -17.91 -2.79
CA ASN A 185 -3.82 -17.10 -1.58
C ASN A 185 -3.56 -15.62 -1.90
N PRO A 186 -4.60 -14.80 -2.10
CA PRO A 186 -4.47 -13.40 -2.55
C PRO A 186 -3.80 -12.45 -1.54
N VAL A 187 -3.55 -12.89 -0.34
CA VAL A 187 -2.81 -12.13 0.69
C VAL A 187 -1.91 -13.13 1.42
N GLY A 188 -0.61 -12.94 1.43
CA GLY A 188 0.36 -13.80 2.14
C GLY A 188 0.14 -13.91 3.66
N ARG A 189 -1.09 -14.18 4.08
CA ARG A 189 -1.44 -14.54 5.44
C ARG A 189 -1.03 -16.00 5.67
N THR A 190 -0.17 -16.26 6.62
CA THR A 190 -0.23 -17.53 7.34
C THR A 190 -1.66 -17.67 7.83
N CYS A 191 -2.40 -18.61 7.26
CA CYS A 191 -3.81 -18.81 7.52
C CYS A 191 -4.01 -19.12 9.01
N GLY A 192 -4.38 -18.11 9.80
CA GLY A 192 -4.80 -18.27 11.19
C GLY A 192 -6.20 -18.90 11.26
N THR A 193 -6.68 -19.13 12.49
CA THR A 193 -7.96 -19.82 12.79
C THR A 193 -9.16 -19.23 12.04
N TYR A 194 -9.17 -17.93 11.78
CA TYR A 194 -10.26 -17.23 11.07
C TYR A 194 -10.33 -17.54 9.57
N CYS A 195 -9.17 -17.66 8.91
CA CYS A 195 -9.09 -17.98 7.49
C CYS A 195 -9.62 -19.39 7.19
N LYS A 196 -9.39 -20.35 8.10
CA LYS A 196 -9.96 -21.71 7.99
C LYS A 196 -11.49 -21.72 8.15
N ALA A 197 -12.01 -20.84 8.99
CA ALA A 197 -13.46 -20.69 9.17
C ALA A 197 -14.14 -20.08 7.93
N GLU A 198 -13.55 -19.06 7.30
CA GLU A 198 -14.03 -18.48 6.06
C GLU A 198 -13.99 -19.46 4.87
N ASP A 199 -12.93 -20.26 4.76
CA ASP A 199 -12.82 -21.30 3.72
C ASP A 199 -13.89 -22.39 3.90
N MET A 200 -14.18 -22.77 5.14
CA MET A 200 -15.22 -23.72 5.47
C MET A 200 -16.62 -23.18 5.19
N ILE A 201 -16.89 -21.91 5.50
CA ILE A 201 -18.16 -21.23 5.19
C ILE A 201 -18.34 -21.13 3.67
N ASN A 202 -17.30 -20.76 2.93
CA ASN A 202 -17.35 -20.65 1.47
C ASN A 202 -17.56 -22.01 0.79
N LYS A 203 -17.02 -23.11 1.32
CA LYS A 203 -17.30 -24.48 0.84
C LYS A 203 -18.74 -24.87 1.08
N ILE A 204 -19.29 -24.58 2.26
CA ILE A 204 -20.71 -24.83 2.58
C ILE A 204 -21.64 -24.05 1.63
N ILE A 205 -21.34 -22.79 1.34
CA ILE A 205 -22.13 -21.94 0.44
C ILE A 205 -22.08 -22.45 -1.01
N ARG A 206 -20.96 -23.06 -1.44
CA ARG A 206 -20.78 -23.62 -2.78
C ARG A 206 -21.29 -25.08 -2.93
N GLY A 207 -21.70 -25.70 -1.82
CA GLY A 207 -22.19 -27.09 -1.83
C GLY A 207 -21.09 -28.14 -2.04
N GLU A 208 -19.84 -27.82 -1.65
CA GLU A 208 -18.65 -28.71 -1.71
C GLU A 208 -18.36 -29.37 -0.37
#